data_e835e52011d7f7385fa0f755342afb40
#
_entry.id   e835e52011d7f7385fa0f755342afb40
#
_cell.length_a   1.000
_cell.length_b   1.000
_cell.length_c   1.000
_cell.angle_alpha   90.00
_cell.angle_beta   90.00
_cell.angle_gamma   90.00
#
_symmetry.space_group_name_H-M   'P 1'
#
loop_
_entity.id
_entity.type
_entity.pdbx_description
1 polymer ?
#
loop_
_entity_poly.entity_id
_entity_poly.type
_entity_poly.pdbx_seq_one_letter_code
_entity_poly.pdbx_strand_id
1 'polypeptide(L)'
;MKNVRILDCTLRDGGRIIDCAFPDEETKEISRRLAEAKIDIIEVGFLRDRRKVNYQGNSTFFTDVDQIRPFVNKEKKGVLYTAFIDYGMCDIDTLKPYDGTSIDAIRFGFTKKNYDEEKEEVIRWINVIKEKGYKLFIQGVNSLNYTDRELLEIVDMVNEAHPYSFGIVDTYGAMYMDDVDRLYGLIDHNMSSDICINFHSHNNYQLSFAFAQEVIKLSGTSNRQIIIDGTLGGMGKVAGNLNTELIVDFLVRKKQYDYELDEIFDLLDDYIVKYTLDHKWGYSTSAMMAGIYKSHPNNVIYLTEKFRLDSKDIGKILSMIDPATRQRYDYDNIEKLYIEYVSEKVDDHEAINKLKEIIGNREVVV
;
A
#
# COMPACT_ATOMS: atom_id res chain seq x y z
N MET A 1 -25.77 -7.29 -9.74
CA MET A 1 -24.91 -6.42 -8.90
C MET A 1 -23.51 -6.50 -9.46
N LYS A 2 -22.71 -5.42 -9.39
CA LYS A 2 -21.28 -5.45 -9.73
C LYS A 2 -20.57 -6.39 -8.76
N ASN A 3 -19.87 -7.43 -9.26
CA ASN A 3 -19.08 -8.30 -8.41
C ASN A 3 -17.68 -7.73 -8.13
N VAL A 4 -17.27 -6.72 -8.91
CA VAL A 4 -15.98 -6.04 -8.79
C VAL A 4 -16.21 -4.60 -8.40
N ARG A 5 -15.46 -4.12 -7.42
CA ARG A 5 -15.39 -2.72 -7.01
C ARG A 5 -13.96 -2.22 -7.14
N ILE A 6 -13.81 -0.97 -7.52
CA ILE A 6 -12.50 -0.30 -7.55
C ILE A 6 -12.34 0.54 -6.28
N LEU A 7 -11.20 0.36 -5.63
CA LEU A 7 -10.71 1.23 -4.58
C LEU A 7 -9.54 2.04 -5.12
N ASP A 8 -9.70 3.36 -5.15
CA ASP A 8 -8.58 4.25 -5.45
C ASP A 8 -7.89 4.67 -4.16
N CYS A 9 -6.58 4.41 -4.07
CA CYS A 9 -5.73 4.76 -2.94
C CYS A 9 -4.63 5.78 -3.30
N THR A 10 -4.86 6.61 -4.32
CA THR A 10 -3.91 7.66 -4.75
C THR A 10 -3.52 8.56 -3.59
N LEU A 11 -4.50 9.05 -2.83
CA LEU A 11 -4.28 9.98 -1.71
C LEU A 11 -3.59 9.33 -0.50
N ARG A 12 -3.56 8.01 -0.43
CA ARG A 12 -2.91 7.25 0.64
C ARG A 12 -1.60 6.60 0.17
N ASP A 13 -1.67 5.50 -0.61
CA ASP A 13 -0.48 4.75 -1.02
C ASP A 13 0.28 5.46 -2.14
N GLY A 14 -0.45 6.03 -3.08
CA GLY A 14 0.13 6.91 -4.10
C GLY A 14 0.88 8.07 -3.47
N GLY A 15 0.28 8.71 -2.49
CA GLY A 15 0.86 9.84 -1.77
C GLY A 15 2.18 9.57 -1.05
N ARG A 16 2.52 8.31 -0.77
CA ARG A 16 3.80 7.98 -0.10
C ARG A 16 5.04 8.47 -0.87
N ILE A 17 4.95 8.69 -2.16
CA ILE A 17 6.08 9.20 -2.96
C ILE A 17 6.34 10.69 -2.75
N ILE A 18 5.36 11.41 -2.29
CA ILE A 18 5.42 12.84 -1.92
C ILE A 18 5.21 13.05 -0.42
N ASP A 19 5.52 12.05 0.40
CA ASP A 19 5.29 12.04 1.85
C ASP A 19 3.86 12.42 2.25
N CYS A 20 2.89 12.06 1.41
CA CYS A 20 1.46 12.36 1.54
C CYS A 20 1.14 13.88 1.60
N ALA A 21 2.02 14.72 1.08
CA ALA A 21 1.92 16.17 1.14
C ALA A 21 1.06 16.75 0.01
N PHE A 22 -0.12 16.18 -0.22
CA PHE A 22 -1.10 16.78 -1.13
C PHE A 22 -1.66 18.08 -0.53
N PRO A 23 -1.73 19.18 -1.31
CA PRO A 23 -2.49 20.35 -0.90
C PRO A 23 -3.97 20.04 -0.65
N ASP A 24 -4.59 20.71 0.32
CA ASP A 24 -5.98 20.46 0.70
C ASP A 24 -6.94 20.57 -0.48
N GLU A 25 -6.78 21.61 -1.31
CA GLU A 25 -7.63 21.80 -2.49
C GLU A 25 -7.48 20.67 -3.51
N GLU A 26 -6.27 20.14 -3.70
CA GLU A 26 -6.05 19.00 -4.58
C GLU A 26 -6.64 17.72 -3.99
N THR A 27 -6.43 17.49 -2.69
CA THR A 27 -7.04 16.36 -1.98
C THR A 27 -8.55 16.35 -2.16
N LYS A 28 -9.18 17.52 -2.01
CA LYS A 28 -10.61 17.72 -2.18
C LYS A 28 -11.07 17.45 -3.62
N GLU A 29 -10.37 18.03 -4.60
CA GLU A 29 -10.74 17.88 -6.01
C GLU A 29 -10.50 16.44 -6.52
N ILE A 30 -9.38 15.81 -6.15
CA ILE A 30 -9.11 14.41 -6.50
C ILE A 30 -10.21 13.52 -5.91
N SER A 31 -10.53 13.67 -4.63
CA SER A 31 -11.59 12.89 -3.98
C SER A 31 -12.96 13.12 -4.62
N ARG A 32 -13.32 14.38 -4.91
CA ARG A 32 -14.59 14.75 -5.54
C ARG A 32 -14.73 14.12 -6.93
N ARG A 33 -13.71 14.26 -7.79
CA ARG A 33 -13.76 13.78 -9.18
C ARG A 33 -13.66 12.26 -9.28
N LEU A 34 -12.94 11.58 -8.38
CA LEU A 34 -13.00 10.13 -8.26
C LEU A 34 -14.44 9.65 -7.96
N ALA A 35 -15.16 10.38 -7.11
CA ALA A 35 -16.57 10.09 -6.84
C ALA A 35 -17.46 10.37 -8.07
N GLU A 36 -17.17 11.40 -8.88
CA GLU A 36 -17.85 11.69 -10.14
C GLU A 36 -17.55 10.62 -11.20
N ALA A 37 -16.31 10.13 -11.25
CA ALA A 37 -15.91 8.98 -12.06
C ALA A 37 -16.59 7.66 -11.62
N LYS A 38 -17.41 7.70 -10.57
CA LYS A 38 -18.13 6.55 -9.98
C LYS A 38 -17.21 5.49 -9.40
N ILE A 39 -16.01 5.86 -8.98
CA ILE A 39 -15.13 4.96 -8.20
C ILE A 39 -15.86 4.54 -6.93
N ASP A 40 -15.88 3.25 -6.66
CA ASP A 40 -16.72 2.68 -5.60
C ASP A 40 -16.20 2.97 -4.20
N ILE A 41 -14.86 3.05 -4.03
CA ILE A 41 -14.21 3.25 -2.73
C ILE A 41 -13.04 4.20 -2.92
N ILE A 42 -12.97 5.24 -2.09
CA ILE A 42 -11.92 6.25 -2.12
C ILE A 42 -11.19 6.25 -0.79
N GLU A 43 -9.90 5.95 -0.82
CA GLU A 43 -9.03 5.99 0.36
C GLU A 43 -8.35 7.34 0.47
N VAL A 44 -8.83 8.17 1.39
CA VAL A 44 -8.46 9.59 1.47
C VAL A 44 -7.14 9.87 2.20
N GLY A 45 -6.56 8.88 2.85
CA GLY A 45 -5.28 9.03 3.55
C GLY A 45 -5.11 8.08 4.72
N PHE A 46 -4.24 8.48 5.65
CA PHE A 46 -3.93 7.73 6.88
C PHE A 46 -4.56 8.38 8.11
N LEU A 47 -4.93 7.54 9.09
CA LEU A 47 -5.15 7.99 10.47
C LEU A 47 -3.91 7.64 11.30
N ARG A 48 -3.17 8.64 11.78
CA ARG A 48 -1.92 8.48 12.52
C ARG A 48 -1.80 9.49 13.66
N ASP A 49 -1.12 9.10 14.73
CA ASP A 49 -0.77 9.98 15.85
C ASP A 49 0.29 11.00 15.42
N ARG A 50 0.08 12.29 15.69
CA ARG A 50 1.04 13.37 15.42
C ARG A 50 2.42 13.13 16.00
N ARG A 51 2.50 12.43 17.15
CA ARG A 51 3.77 12.10 17.80
C ARG A 51 4.59 11.07 17.01
N LYS A 52 3.95 10.38 16.06
CA LYS A 52 4.55 9.29 15.26
C LYS A 52 4.80 9.67 13.81
N VAL A 53 4.33 10.85 13.39
CA VAL A 53 4.54 11.40 12.06
C VAL A 53 4.95 12.85 12.17
N ASN A 54 5.90 13.25 11.33
CA ASN A 54 6.26 14.65 11.18
C ASN A 54 5.18 15.36 10.34
N TYR A 55 4.17 15.91 11.00
CA TYR A 55 3.07 16.61 10.36
C TYR A 55 3.50 18.04 10.01
N GLN A 56 3.55 18.35 8.73
CA GLN A 56 3.97 19.66 8.22
C GLN A 56 2.82 20.48 7.58
N GLY A 57 1.59 20.30 8.00
CA GLY A 57 0.43 20.96 7.37
C GLY A 57 -0.15 20.14 6.23
N ASN A 58 -0.73 20.76 5.22
CA ASN A 58 -1.43 20.13 4.08
C ASN A 58 -0.92 18.72 3.79
N SER A 59 -1.65 17.71 4.27
CA SER A 59 -1.19 16.32 4.22
C SER A 59 -2.36 15.37 4.39
N THR A 60 -2.31 14.25 3.70
CA THR A 60 -3.26 13.16 3.90
C THR A 60 -2.91 12.25 5.09
N PHE A 61 -2.09 12.71 6.04
CA PHE A 61 -1.94 12.16 7.38
C PHE A 61 -2.88 12.89 8.36
N PHE A 62 -4.01 12.28 8.65
CA PHE A 62 -4.99 12.79 9.58
C PHE A 62 -4.77 12.22 10.98
N THR A 63 -5.08 13.00 12.00
CA THR A 63 -5.00 12.54 13.40
C THR A 63 -6.37 12.25 13.99
N ASP A 64 -7.42 12.67 13.30
CA ASP A 64 -8.82 12.52 13.70
C ASP A 64 -9.70 12.40 12.44
N VAL A 65 -10.76 11.60 12.53
CA VAL A 65 -11.71 11.40 11.43
C VAL A 65 -12.45 12.69 11.03
N ASP A 66 -12.59 13.64 11.94
CA ASP A 66 -13.23 14.93 11.64
C ASP A 66 -12.43 15.77 10.66
N GLN A 67 -11.11 15.61 10.64
CA GLN A 67 -10.24 16.31 9.69
C GLN A 67 -10.46 15.84 8.25
N ILE A 68 -11.05 14.67 8.07
CA ILE A 68 -11.33 14.09 6.75
C ILE A 68 -12.65 14.63 6.16
N ARG A 69 -13.55 15.18 6.98
CA ARG A 69 -14.86 15.66 6.52
C ARG A 69 -14.82 16.57 5.29
N PRO A 70 -13.88 17.53 5.15
CA PRO A 70 -13.82 18.40 3.97
C PRO A 70 -13.52 17.68 2.66
N PHE A 71 -12.99 16.47 2.73
CA PHE A 71 -12.52 15.69 1.59
C PHE A 71 -13.47 14.56 1.16
N VAL A 72 -14.63 14.44 1.81
CA VAL A 72 -15.63 13.43 1.49
C VAL A 72 -16.94 14.09 1.02
N ASN A 73 -17.57 13.50 0.00
CA ASN A 73 -18.87 13.94 -0.51
C ASN A 73 -19.95 12.94 -0.11
N LYS A 74 -20.59 13.18 1.04
CA LYS A 74 -21.63 12.29 1.59
C LYS A 74 -22.97 12.41 0.86
N GLU A 75 -23.15 13.39 -0.01
CA GLU A 75 -24.34 13.50 -0.87
C GLU A 75 -24.26 12.52 -2.06
N LYS A 76 -23.05 12.14 -2.48
CA LYS A 76 -22.82 11.18 -3.57
C LYS A 76 -23.07 9.75 -3.08
N LYS A 77 -24.23 9.21 -3.45
CA LYS A 77 -24.60 7.83 -3.08
C LYS A 77 -23.76 6.81 -3.84
N GLY A 78 -23.45 5.69 -3.19
CA GLY A 78 -22.76 4.55 -3.80
C GLY A 78 -21.24 4.59 -3.66
N VAL A 79 -20.67 5.67 -3.14
CA VAL A 79 -19.24 5.79 -2.84
C VAL A 79 -18.98 5.52 -1.35
N LEU A 80 -17.99 4.70 -1.04
CA LEU A 80 -17.47 4.52 0.32
C LEU A 80 -16.16 5.30 0.47
N TYR A 81 -16.03 6.04 1.55
CA TYR A 81 -14.79 6.71 1.91
C TYR A 81 -14.09 5.95 3.03
N THR A 82 -12.78 5.77 2.89
CA THR A 82 -11.97 5.04 3.88
C THR A 82 -10.67 5.76 4.19
N ALA A 83 -10.09 5.45 5.34
CA ALA A 83 -8.72 5.81 5.70
C ALA A 83 -7.99 4.58 6.23
N PHE A 84 -6.65 4.61 6.11
CA PHE A 84 -5.79 3.50 6.51
C PHE A 84 -5.23 3.73 7.92
N ILE A 85 -5.23 2.69 8.73
CA ILE A 85 -4.56 2.64 10.03
C ILE A 85 -3.52 1.50 9.99
N ASP A 86 -2.25 1.84 10.18
CA ASP A 86 -1.23 0.84 10.48
C ASP A 86 -1.28 0.51 11.98
N TYR A 87 -1.18 -0.76 12.34
CA TYR A 87 -1.10 -1.20 13.73
C TYR A 87 -0.02 -0.44 14.51
N GLY A 88 -0.38 0.09 15.65
CA GLY A 88 0.52 0.83 16.53
C GLY A 88 0.81 2.27 16.11
N MET A 89 0.28 2.77 14.97
CA MET A 89 0.57 4.13 14.48
C MET A 89 -0.43 5.20 14.92
N CYS A 90 -1.50 4.84 15.60
CA CYS A 90 -2.41 5.75 16.28
C CYS A 90 -2.73 5.22 17.69
N ASP A 91 -3.50 5.97 18.46
CA ASP A 91 -4.14 5.49 19.68
C ASP A 91 -5.57 5.10 19.32
N ILE A 92 -5.80 3.78 19.24
CA ILE A 92 -7.10 3.24 18.79
C ILE A 92 -8.25 3.63 19.71
N ASP A 93 -7.98 3.84 21.00
CA ASP A 93 -9.01 4.18 21.98
C ASP A 93 -9.56 5.60 21.77
N THR A 94 -8.80 6.47 21.07
CA THR A 94 -9.22 7.82 20.69
C THR A 94 -10.09 7.85 19.43
N LEU A 95 -10.25 6.73 18.73
CA LEU A 95 -11.08 6.66 17.53
C LEU A 95 -12.53 7.04 17.85
N LYS A 96 -13.03 8.09 17.20
CA LYS A 96 -14.42 8.53 17.37
C LYS A 96 -15.40 7.53 16.75
N PRO A 97 -16.61 7.40 17.29
CA PRO A 97 -17.66 6.61 16.68
C PRO A 97 -18.02 7.10 15.26
N TYR A 98 -18.42 6.20 14.41
CA TYR A 98 -18.97 6.51 13.09
C TYR A 98 -20.26 7.34 13.24
N ASP A 99 -20.31 8.50 12.60
CA ASP A 99 -21.45 9.43 12.66
C ASP A 99 -22.06 9.72 11.27
N GLY A 100 -21.54 9.09 10.21
CA GLY A 100 -22.01 9.27 8.85
C GLY A 100 -21.50 10.54 8.15
N THR A 101 -20.69 11.38 8.81
CA THR A 101 -20.26 12.67 8.27
C THR A 101 -18.85 12.69 7.68
N SER A 102 -18.06 11.66 8.00
CA SER A 102 -16.69 11.48 7.53
C SER A 102 -16.54 10.15 6.78
N ILE A 103 -15.49 9.39 7.04
CA ILE A 103 -15.24 8.09 6.40
C ILE A 103 -16.28 7.05 6.83
N ASP A 104 -16.57 6.09 5.94
CA ASP A 104 -17.50 4.98 6.17
C ASP A 104 -16.79 3.73 6.67
N ALA A 105 -15.49 3.65 6.40
CA ALA A 105 -14.70 2.46 6.62
C ALA A 105 -13.31 2.80 7.13
N ILE A 106 -12.71 1.81 7.78
CA ILE A 106 -11.29 1.83 8.17
C ILE A 106 -10.62 0.60 7.56
N ARG A 107 -9.50 0.84 6.88
CA ARG A 107 -8.57 -0.21 6.46
C ARG A 107 -7.50 -0.35 7.53
N PHE A 108 -7.47 -1.49 8.16
CA PHE A 108 -6.55 -1.81 9.25
C PHE A 108 -5.47 -2.77 8.79
N GLY A 109 -4.22 -2.31 8.78
CA GLY A 109 -3.05 -3.08 8.37
C GLY A 109 -2.20 -3.51 9.55
N PHE A 110 -1.81 -4.78 9.58
CA PHE A 110 -0.83 -5.34 10.50
C PHE A 110 0.13 -6.28 9.76
N THR A 111 1.36 -6.37 10.26
CA THR A 111 2.38 -7.29 9.74
C THR A 111 2.26 -8.66 10.40
N LYS A 112 2.86 -9.68 9.76
CA LYS A 112 2.99 -11.01 10.37
C LYS A 112 3.60 -10.92 11.78
N LYS A 113 4.65 -10.11 11.95
CA LYS A 113 5.29 -9.92 13.25
C LYS A 113 4.32 -9.37 14.30
N ASN A 114 3.50 -8.37 13.95
CA ASN A 114 2.49 -7.84 14.88
C ASN A 114 1.51 -8.94 15.32
N TYR A 115 1.06 -9.76 14.36
CA TYR A 115 0.13 -10.83 14.66
C TYR A 115 0.76 -11.94 15.52
N ASP A 116 2.00 -12.33 15.23
CA ASP A 116 2.70 -13.38 15.96
C ASP A 116 3.04 -12.97 17.41
N GLU A 117 3.44 -11.70 17.61
CA GLU A 117 3.90 -11.21 18.92
C GLU A 117 2.76 -10.60 19.77
N GLU A 118 1.73 -10.02 19.15
CA GLU A 118 0.70 -9.21 19.82
C GLU A 118 -0.72 -9.55 19.33
N LYS A 119 -0.99 -10.83 19.06
CA LYS A 119 -2.27 -11.32 18.49
C LYS A 119 -3.50 -10.78 19.20
N GLU A 120 -3.52 -10.83 20.53
CA GLU A 120 -4.67 -10.38 21.32
C GLU A 120 -4.94 -8.89 21.14
N GLU A 121 -3.87 -8.09 21.06
CA GLU A 121 -3.99 -6.65 20.85
C GLU A 121 -4.42 -6.32 19.42
N VAL A 122 -3.93 -7.04 18.42
CA VAL A 122 -4.43 -6.92 17.03
C VAL A 122 -5.93 -7.20 16.97
N ILE A 123 -6.40 -8.26 17.63
CA ILE A 123 -7.83 -8.60 17.73
C ILE A 123 -8.60 -7.52 18.50
N ARG A 124 -8.04 -6.96 19.57
CA ARG A 124 -8.65 -5.81 20.27
C ARG A 124 -8.90 -4.63 19.35
N TRP A 125 -7.91 -4.26 18.53
CA TRP A 125 -8.06 -3.17 17.54
C TRP A 125 -9.19 -3.45 16.55
N ILE A 126 -9.25 -4.67 16.02
CA ILE A 126 -10.33 -5.11 15.13
C ILE A 126 -11.71 -4.89 15.79
N ASN A 127 -11.84 -5.30 17.05
CA ASN A 127 -13.09 -5.17 17.79
C ASN A 127 -13.45 -3.70 18.06
N VAL A 128 -12.47 -2.87 18.47
CA VAL A 128 -12.71 -1.44 18.69
C VAL A 128 -13.21 -0.77 17.41
N ILE A 129 -12.59 -1.01 16.25
CA ILE A 129 -13.02 -0.41 14.98
C ILE A 129 -14.49 -0.80 14.66
N LYS A 130 -14.84 -2.06 14.85
CA LYS A 130 -16.21 -2.56 14.64
C LYS A 130 -17.21 -1.96 15.63
N GLU A 131 -16.87 -1.90 16.91
CA GLU A 131 -17.70 -1.31 17.96
C GLU A 131 -17.96 0.18 17.73
N LYS A 132 -17.00 0.88 17.12
CA LYS A 132 -17.17 2.27 16.69
C LYS A 132 -18.08 2.42 15.46
N GLY A 133 -18.53 1.33 14.84
CA GLY A 133 -19.52 1.31 13.75
C GLY A 133 -18.97 1.44 12.35
N TYR A 134 -17.64 1.42 12.14
CA TYR A 134 -17.03 1.46 10.83
C TYR A 134 -17.10 0.12 10.12
N LYS A 135 -17.24 0.15 8.78
CA LYS A 135 -16.90 -1.00 7.96
C LYS A 135 -15.40 -1.28 8.09
N LEU A 136 -15.05 -2.53 8.37
CA LEU A 136 -13.65 -2.92 8.59
C LEU A 136 -13.10 -3.65 7.38
N PHE A 137 -11.95 -3.19 6.89
CA PHE A 137 -11.10 -3.90 5.93
C PHE A 137 -9.86 -4.39 6.68
N ILE A 138 -9.64 -5.68 6.71
CA ILE A 138 -8.45 -6.28 7.34
C ILE A 138 -7.39 -6.49 6.26
N GLN A 139 -6.15 -6.00 6.50
CA GLN A 139 -5.02 -6.10 5.60
C GLN A 139 -3.85 -6.83 6.30
N GLY A 140 -3.69 -8.11 6.00
CA GLY A 140 -2.48 -8.86 6.37
C GLY A 140 -1.34 -8.44 5.46
N VAL A 141 -0.52 -7.50 5.90
CA VAL A 141 0.56 -6.90 5.09
C VAL A 141 1.54 -7.97 4.64
N ASN A 142 1.88 -7.98 3.35
CA ASN A 142 2.75 -8.94 2.68
C ASN A 142 2.27 -10.40 2.80
N SER A 143 1.25 -10.74 2.00
CA SER A 143 0.63 -12.06 2.01
C SER A 143 1.62 -13.21 1.72
N LEU A 144 2.74 -12.94 1.04
CA LEU A 144 3.80 -13.92 0.79
C LEU A 144 4.64 -14.30 2.03
N ASN A 145 4.48 -13.57 3.14
CA ASN A 145 5.20 -13.89 4.38
C ASN A 145 4.54 -15.02 5.20
N TYR A 146 3.30 -15.34 4.87
CA TYR A 146 2.55 -16.36 5.58
C TYR A 146 2.68 -17.70 4.85
N THR A 147 2.95 -18.76 5.61
CA THR A 147 2.71 -20.13 5.13
C THR A 147 1.21 -20.34 4.96
N ASP A 148 0.82 -21.36 4.21
CA ASP A 148 -0.59 -21.68 4.00
C ASP A 148 -1.33 -21.92 5.33
N ARG A 149 -0.67 -22.57 6.29
CA ARG A 149 -1.22 -22.82 7.61
C ARG A 149 -1.45 -21.52 8.39
N GLU A 150 -0.47 -20.62 8.42
CA GLU A 150 -0.58 -19.34 9.10
C GLU A 150 -1.65 -18.44 8.45
N LEU A 151 -1.76 -18.49 7.12
CA LEU A 151 -2.80 -17.76 6.42
C LEU A 151 -4.19 -18.30 6.74
N LEU A 152 -4.35 -19.62 6.87
CA LEU A 152 -5.62 -20.22 7.31
C LEU A 152 -5.98 -19.84 8.76
N GLU A 153 -4.98 -19.77 9.67
CA GLU A 153 -5.21 -19.29 11.04
C GLU A 153 -5.69 -17.81 11.05
N ILE A 154 -5.18 -16.98 10.11
CA ILE A 154 -5.70 -15.62 9.94
C ILE A 154 -7.10 -15.63 9.34
N VAL A 155 -7.39 -16.49 8.37
CA VAL A 155 -8.72 -16.63 7.78
C VAL A 155 -9.76 -17.07 8.83
N ASP A 156 -9.39 -17.94 9.77
CA ASP A 156 -10.25 -18.29 10.89
C ASP A 156 -10.58 -17.06 11.76
N MET A 157 -9.57 -16.27 12.12
CA MET A 157 -9.77 -15.00 12.83
C MET A 157 -10.63 -14.01 12.03
N VAL A 158 -10.44 -13.94 10.70
CA VAL A 158 -11.25 -13.10 9.80
C VAL A 158 -12.71 -13.57 9.79
N ASN A 159 -12.96 -14.88 9.75
CA ASN A 159 -14.31 -15.44 9.82
C ASN A 159 -15.00 -15.09 11.15
N GLU A 160 -14.28 -15.16 12.28
CA GLU A 160 -14.80 -14.76 13.58
C GLU A 160 -15.06 -13.24 13.66
N ALA A 161 -14.13 -12.45 13.18
CA ALA A 161 -14.26 -11.00 13.15
C ALA A 161 -15.34 -10.51 12.19
N HIS A 162 -15.61 -11.23 11.12
CA HIS A 162 -16.59 -10.92 10.08
C HIS A 162 -16.49 -9.48 9.55
N PRO A 163 -15.33 -9.09 8.99
CA PRO A 163 -15.11 -7.76 8.44
C PRO A 163 -15.86 -7.56 7.11
N TYR A 164 -15.85 -6.33 6.61
CA TYR A 164 -16.33 -6.05 5.26
C TYR A 164 -15.44 -6.68 4.17
N SER A 165 -14.13 -6.68 4.36
CA SER A 165 -13.22 -7.36 3.44
C SER A 165 -11.92 -7.82 4.11
N PHE A 166 -11.27 -8.81 3.47
CA PHE A 166 -9.91 -9.25 3.79
C PHE A 166 -9.01 -9.12 2.56
N GLY A 167 -7.77 -8.66 2.78
CA GLY A 167 -6.84 -8.26 1.71
C GLY A 167 -5.79 -9.32 1.38
N ILE A 168 -5.61 -9.59 0.08
CA ILE A 168 -4.39 -10.18 -0.49
C ILE A 168 -3.48 -9.01 -0.87
N VAL A 169 -2.30 -8.92 -0.24
CA VAL A 169 -1.44 -7.75 -0.33
C VAL A 169 -0.04 -8.13 -0.82
N ASP A 170 0.32 -7.67 -2.01
CA ASP A 170 1.67 -7.78 -2.57
C ASP A 170 2.51 -6.55 -2.22
N THR A 171 2.89 -6.45 -0.95
CA THR A 171 3.55 -5.26 -0.38
C THR A 171 4.87 -4.88 -1.07
N TYR A 172 5.60 -5.86 -1.61
CA TYR A 172 6.91 -5.62 -2.22
C TYR A 172 6.91 -5.85 -3.73
N GLY A 173 5.75 -6.05 -4.35
CA GLY A 173 5.62 -6.33 -5.78
C GLY A 173 6.40 -7.59 -6.17
N ALA A 174 6.33 -8.65 -5.36
CA ALA A 174 7.13 -9.85 -5.47
C ALA A 174 6.35 -11.09 -5.89
N MET A 175 5.04 -10.97 -6.08
CA MET A 175 4.17 -12.07 -6.52
C MET A 175 4.40 -12.41 -7.99
N TYR A 176 4.19 -13.69 -8.28
CA TYR A 176 3.96 -14.24 -9.61
C TYR A 176 2.50 -14.71 -9.74
N MET A 177 2.09 -15.12 -10.93
CA MET A 177 0.70 -15.50 -11.19
C MET A 177 0.25 -16.70 -10.34
N ASP A 178 1.12 -17.68 -10.16
CA ASP A 178 0.85 -18.85 -9.33
C ASP A 178 0.68 -18.51 -7.83
N ASP A 179 1.33 -17.46 -7.34
CA ASP A 179 1.09 -16.92 -5.99
C ASP A 179 -0.32 -16.36 -5.87
N VAL A 180 -0.77 -15.62 -6.89
CA VAL A 180 -2.12 -15.04 -6.92
C VAL A 180 -3.17 -16.15 -6.92
N ASP A 181 -3.01 -17.15 -7.77
CA ASP A 181 -3.93 -18.30 -7.87
C ASP A 181 -4.00 -19.07 -6.55
N ARG A 182 -2.84 -19.35 -5.94
CA ARG A 182 -2.74 -20.05 -4.65
C ARG A 182 -3.40 -19.26 -3.52
N LEU A 183 -3.03 -18.00 -3.35
CA LEU A 183 -3.54 -17.16 -2.25
C LEU A 183 -5.05 -16.92 -2.40
N TYR A 184 -5.50 -16.62 -3.62
CA TYR A 184 -6.91 -16.42 -3.88
C TYR A 184 -7.69 -17.72 -3.59
N GLY A 185 -7.27 -18.85 -4.12
CA GLY A 185 -7.94 -20.13 -3.92
C GLY A 185 -8.00 -20.53 -2.44
N LEU A 186 -6.89 -20.35 -1.71
CA LEU A 186 -6.82 -20.67 -0.28
C LEU A 186 -7.80 -19.82 0.53
N ILE A 187 -7.84 -18.52 0.29
CA ILE A 187 -8.74 -17.60 1.01
C ILE A 187 -10.20 -17.82 0.58
N ASP A 188 -10.47 -17.91 -0.71
CA ASP A 188 -11.83 -18.02 -1.23
C ASP A 188 -12.56 -19.27 -0.73
N HIS A 189 -11.84 -20.41 -0.64
CA HIS A 189 -12.42 -21.67 -0.19
C HIS A 189 -12.63 -21.79 1.33
N ASN A 190 -11.93 -20.97 2.13
CA ASN A 190 -11.96 -21.08 3.59
C ASN A 190 -12.59 -19.86 4.28
N MET A 191 -12.78 -18.75 3.59
CA MET A 191 -13.40 -17.55 4.13
C MET A 191 -14.90 -17.49 3.81
N SER A 192 -15.71 -16.99 4.73
CA SER A 192 -17.15 -16.77 4.56
C SER A 192 -17.45 -16.00 3.26
N SER A 193 -18.43 -16.48 2.50
CA SER A 193 -18.66 -16.02 1.11
C SER A 193 -19.16 -14.58 0.99
N ASP A 194 -19.66 -14.01 2.07
CA ASP A 194 -20.14 -12.63 2.15
C ASP A 194 -19.05 -11.61 2.55
N ILE A 195 -17.86 -12.08 2.94
CA ILE A 195 -16.69 -11.23 3.15
C ILE A 195 -16.01 -11.00 1.79
N CYS A 196 -15.81 -9.74 1.39
CA CYS A 196 -15.14 -9.41 0.14
C CYS A 196 -13.65 -9.78 0.20
N ILE A 197 -13.07 -10.22 -0.92
CA ILE A 197 -11.61 -10.26 -1.09
C ILE A 197 -11.17 -8.91 -1.65
N ASN A 198 -10.22 -8.25 -0.98
CA ASN A 198 -9.53 -7.07 -1.49
C ASN A 198 -8.17 -7.49 -2.05
N PHE A 199 -7.79 -6.96 -3.20
CA PHE A 199 -6.51 -7.23 -3.83
C PHE A 199 -5.72 -5.94 -4.02
N HIS A 200 -4.52 -5.88 -3.42
CA HIS A 200 -3.60 -4.76 -3.50
C HIS A 200 -2.23 -5.24 -3.98
N SER A 201 -1.73 -4.70 -5.09
CA SER A 201 -0.44 -5.12 -5.65
C SER A 201 0.41 -3.94 -6.08
N HIS A 202 1.73 -4.05 -5.80
CA HIS A 202 2.74 -3.16 -6.37
C HIS A 202 3.27 -3.69 -7.70
N ASN A 203 3.73 -2.78 -8.56
CA ASN A 203 3.97 -3.07 -9.98
C ASN A 203 5.44 -3.36 -10.32
N ASN A 204 6.22 -3.92 -9.38
CA ASN A 204 7.66 -4.13 -9.52
C ASN A 204 8.02 -5.06 -10.69
N TYR A 205 7.18 -6.05 -10.99
CA TYR A 205 7.33 -6.97 -12.14
C TYR A 205 6.43 -6.60 -13.33
N GLN A 206 5.75 -5.44 -13.30
CA GLN A 206 4.78 -5.01 -14.31
C GLN A 206 3.59 -5.98 -14.47
N LEU A 207 3.22 -6.69 -13.42
CA LEU A 207 2.19 -7.72 -13.45
C LEU A 207 0.88 -7.29 -12.78
N SER A 208 0.84 -6.14 -12.07
CA SER A 208 -0.34 -5.73 -11.31
C SER A 208 -1.63 -5.73 -12.12
N PHE A 209 -1.57 -5.28 -13.38
CA PHE A 209 -2.74 -5.28 -14.26
C PHE A 209 -3.18 -6.70 -14.67
N ALA A 210 -2.22 -7.60 -14.92
CA ALA A 210 -2.51 -9.00 -15.21
C ALA A 210 -3.09 -9.72 -13.96
N PHE A 211 -2.52 -9.46 -12.79
CA PHE A 211 -3.03 -10.00 -11.52
C PHE A 211 -4.48 -9.56 -11.25
N ALA A 212 -4.78 -8.27 -11.44
CA ALA A 212 -6.14 -7.76 -11.26
C ALA A 212 -7.14 -8.48 -12.19
N GLN A 213 -6.78 -8.71 -13.46
CA GLN A 213 -7.61 -9.45 -14.39
C GLN A 213 -7.80 -10.91 -13.97
N GLU A 214 -6.75 -11.58 -13.46
CA GLU A 214 -6.83 -12.95 -12.96
C GLU A 214 -7.74 -13.06 -11.73
N VAL A 215 -7.58 -12.16 -10.74
CA VAL A 215 -8.46 -12.10 -9.56
C VAL A 215 -9.93 -11.89 -9.98
N ILE A 216 -10.19 -11.02 -10.96
CA ILE A 216 -11.53 -10.81 -11.53
C ILE A 216 -12.06 -12.09 -12.18
N LYS A 217 -11.23 -12.84 -12.89
CA LYS A 217 -11.61 -14.12 -13.52
C LYS A 217 -11.90 -15.18 -12.47
N LEU A 218 -11.05 -15.33 -11.45
CA LEU A 218 -11.21 -16.27 -10.37
C LEU A 218 -12.50 -16.01 -9.56
N SER A 219 -12.81 -14.74 -9.27
CA SER A 219 -14.05 -14.36 -8.56
C SER A 219 -15.32 -14.75 -9.29
N GLY A 220 -15.27 -14.84 -10.62
CA GLY A 220 -16.40 -15.25 -11.44
C GLY A 220 -16.81 -16.71 -11.21
N THR A 221 -15.96 -17.55 -10.64
CA THR A 221 -16.25 -18.96 -10.33
C THR A 221 -16.98 -19.13 -9.00
N SER A 222 -16.76 -18.23 -8.04
CA SER A 222 -17.34 -18.29 -6.70
C SER A 222 -18.47 -17.28 -6.45
N ASN A 223 -18.71 -16.36 -7.39
CA ASN A 223 -19.60 -15.20 -7.23
C ASN A 223 -19.23 -14.30 -6.03
N ARG A 224 -18.00 -14.38 -5.54
CA ARG A 224 -17.52 -13.53 -4.45
C ARG A 224 -17.37 -12.09 -4.92
N GLN A 225 -17.73 -11.15 -4.07
CA GLN A 225 -17.41 -9.76 -4.29
C GLN A 225 -15.92 -9.52 -4.05
N ILE A 226 -15.29 -8.80 -4.98
CA ILE A 226 -13.89 -8.41 -4.89
C ILE A 226 -13.72 -6.90 -4.98
N ILE A 227 -12.65 -6.42 -4.37
CA ILE A 227 -12.22 -5.03 -4.41
C ILE A 227 -10.80 -5.01 -4.96
N ILE A 228 -10.57 -4.25 -6.02
CA ILE A 228 -9.26 -4.08 -6.64
C ILE A 228 -8.74 -2.70 -6.31
N ASP A 229 -7.57 -2.63 -5.68
CA ASP A 229 -6.90 -1.38 -5.37
C ASP A 229 -6.10 -0.87 -6.57
N GLY A 230 -6.17 0.42 -6.81
CA GLY A 230 -5.36 1.12 -7.80
C GLY A 230 -5.02 2.53 -7.35
N THR A 231 -4.13 3.17 -8.09
CA THR A 231 -3.82 4.59 -7.97
C THR A 231 -3.81 5.24 -9.34
N LEU A 232 -4.17 6.51 -9.41
CA LEU A 232 -4.10 7.29 -10.63
C LEU A 232 -2.66 7.32 -11.16
N GLY A 233 -2.48 6.97 -12.45
CA GLY A 233 -1.16 6.87 -13.07
C GLY A 233 -0.23 5.82 -12.43
N GLY A 234 -0.75 4.88 -11.64
CA GLY A 234 0.05 3.94 -10.88
C GLY A 234 0.94 4.62 -9.83
N MET A 235 0.60 5.83 -9.38
CA MET A 235 1.39 6.63 -8.43
C MET A 235 1.73 5.83 -7.18
N GLY A 236 2.99 5.92 -6.72
CA GLY A 236 3.46 5.21 -5.52
C GLY A 236 4.98 5.13 -5.44
N LYS A 237 5.49 4.55 -4.37
CA LYS A 237 6.94 4.37 -4.21
C LYS A 237 7.50 3.36 -5.19
N VAL A 238 8.71 3.61 -5.68
CA VAL A 238 9.49 2.73 -6.57
C VAL A 238 8.73 2.40 -7.86
N ALA A 239 8.17 1.20 -7.99
CA ALA A 239 7.40 0.79 -9.18
C ALA A 239 5.95 1.29 -9.16
N GLY A 240 5.48 1.82 -8.05
CA GLY A 240 4.10 2.25 -7.87
C GLY A 240 3.12 1.07 -7.77
N ASN A 241 1.87 1.36 -8.03
CA ASN A 241 0.72 0.47 -7.87
C ASN A 241 0.12 0.06 -9.22
N LEU A 242 -0.97 -0.70 -9.16
CA LEU A 242 -1.87 -0.87 -10.31
C LEU A 242 -2.43 0.49 -10.72
N ASN A 243 -2.44 0.79 -12.00
CA ASN A 243 -3.05 2.00 -12.55
C ASN A 243 -4.58 1.92 -12.50
N THR A 244 -5.23 2.87 -11.82
CA THR A 244 -6.70 2.95 -11.74
C THR A 244 -7.32 3.06 -13.13
N GLU A 245 -6.78 3.88 -14.02
CA GLU A 245 -7.29 4.06 -15.39
C GLU A 245 -7.26 2.76 -16.19
N LEU A 246 -6.24 1.91 -16.05
CA LEU A 246 -6.14 0.65 -16.80
C LEU A 246 -7.19 -0.35 -16.36
N ILE A 247 -7.39 -0.53 -15.06
CA ILE A 247 -8.39 -1.48 -14.58
C ILE A 247 -9.82 -0.98 -14.81
N VAL A 248 -10.04 0.32 -14.72
CA VAL A 248 -11.34 0.93 -15.05
C VAL A 248 -11.63 0.76 -16.54
N ASP A 249 -10.69 1.04 -17.45
CA ASP A 249 -10.88 0.82 -18.89
C ASP A 249 -11.25 -0.65 -19.19
N PHE A 250 -10.54 -1.59 -18.55
CA PHE A 250 -10.84 -3.02 -18.68
C PHE A 250 -12.28 -3.35 -18.25
N LEU A 251 -12.73 -2.82 -17.11
CA LEU A 251 -14.06 -3.05 -16.59
C LEU A 251 -15.14 -2.42 -17.48
N VAL A 252 -14.93 -1.21 -17.97
CA VAL A 252 -15.86 -0.53 -18.89
C VAL A 252 -15.96 -1.31 -20.21
N ARG A 253 -14.83 -1.57 -20.88
CA ARG A 253 -14.83 -2.16 -22.23
C ARG A 253 -15.13 -3.65 -22.25
N LYS A 254 -14.69 -4.41 -21.27
CA LYS A 254 -14.79 -5.88 -21.25
C LYS A 254 -15.89 -6.42 -20.37
N LYS A 255 -16.32 -5.66 -19.35
CA LYS A 255 -17.32 -6.08 -18.37
C LYS A 255 -18.55 -5.17 -18.32
N GLN A 256 -18.60 -4.12 -19.16
CA GLN A 256 -19.73 -3.19 -19.31
C GLN A 256 -20.10 -2.47 -18.00
N TYR A 257 -19.09 -2.12 -17.21
CA TYR A 257 -19.26 -1.27 -16.04
C TYR A 257 -19.45 0.19 -16.49
N ASP A 258 -20.06 1.00 -15.64
CA ASP A 258 -20.50 2.38 -15.93
C ASP A 258 -19.60 3.45 -15.27
N TYR A 259 -18.30 3.18 -15.14
CA TYR A 259 -17.34 4.19 -14.69
C TYR A 259 -17.16 5.29 -15.75
N GLU A 260 -16.89 6.52 -15.29
CA GLU A 260 -16.65 7.67 -16.17
C GLU A 260 -15.15 7.84 -16.39
N LEU A 261 -14.62 7.24 -17.46
CA LEU A 261 -13.18 7.19 -17.73
C LEU A 261 -12.60 8.58 -18.07
N ASP A 262 -13.38 9.45 -18.72
CA ASP A 262 -12.93 10.80 -19.08
C ASP A 262 -12.61 11.63 -17.83
N GLU A 263 -13.38 11.50 -16.75
CA GLU A 263 -13.08 12.14 -15.45
C GLU A 263 -11.74 11.67 -14.86
N ILE A 264 -11.38 10.39 -15.08
CA ILE A 264 -10.11 9.83 -14.65
C ILE A 264 -8.96 10.41 -15.48
N PHE A 265 -9.12 10.56 -16.78
CA PHE A 265 -8.10 11.17 -17.63
C PHE A 265 -7.87 12.64 -17.29
N ASP A 266 -8.92 13.41 -17.07
CA ASP A 266 -8.79 14.79 -16.63
C ASP A 266 -8.09 14.89 -15.26
N LEU A 267 -8.38 13.96 -14.32
CA LEU A 267 -7.65 13.92 -13.03
C LEU A 267 -6.15 13.66 -13.20
N LEU A 268 -5.80 12.74 -14.13
CA LEU A 268 -4.40 12.45 -14.43
C LEU A 268 -3.69 13.69 -14.94
N ASP A 269 -4.28 14.38 -15.91
CA ASP A 269 -3.68 15.54 -16.56
C ASP A 269 -3.60 16.75 -15.61
N ASP A 270 -4.66 17.02 -14.86
CA ASP A 270 -4.75 18.22 -14.01
C ASP A 270 -3.92 18.09 -12.72
N TYR A 271 -3.82 16.88 -12.13
CA TYR A 271 -3.28 16.73 -10.77
C TYR A 271 -2.11 15.75 -10.66
N ILE A 272 -2.06 14.68 -11.44
CA ILE A 272 -1.06 13.62 -11.22
C ILE A 272 0.20 13.82 -12.06
N VAL A 273 0.05 14.22 -13.34
CA VAL A 273 1.17 14.39 -14.28
C VAL A 273 2.24 15.33 -13.73
N LYS A 274 1.87 16.41 -13.05
CA LYS A 274 2.84 17.37 -12.48
C LYS A 274 3.80 16.72 -11.47
N TYR A 275 3.34 15.72 -10.70
CA TYR A 275 4.21 15.03 -9.75
C TYR A 275 5.27 14.18 -10.43
N THR A 276 5.08 13.78 -11.70
CA THR A 276 6.08 13.04 -12.47
C THR A 276 7.31 13.87 -12.82
N LEU A 277 7.22 15.20 -12.72
CA LEU A 277 8.34 16.11 -12.99
C LEU A 277 9.40 16.02 -11.89
N ASP A 278 8.98 15.89 -10.63
CA ASP A 278 9.86 15.91 -9.47
C ASP A 278 10.06 14.52 -8.86
N HIS A 279 9.11 13.63 -9.08
CA HIS A 279 9.09 12.28 -8.51
C HIS A 279 8.93 11.23 -9.60
N LYS A 280 9.74 10.19 -9.54
CA LYS A 280 9.70 9.10 -10.51
C LYS A 280 9.15 7.83 -9.87
N TRP A 281 8.14 7.27 -10.47
CA TRP A 281 7.65 5.93 -10.17
C TRP A 281 7.45 5.15 -11.48
N GLY A 282 7.19 3.86 -11.34
CA GLY A 282 7.07 2.93 -12.46
C GLY A 282 8.24 1.97 -12.53
N TYR A 283 8.32 1.23 -13.63
CA TYR A 283 9.36 0.22 -13.79
C TYR A 283 10.76 0.82 -13.80
N SER A 284 11.62 0.18 -13.03
CA SER A 284 13.08 0.33 -13.12
C SER A 284 13.73 -0.97 -12.70
N THR A 285 14.99 -1.19 -13.11
CA THR A 285 15.73 -2.37 -12.69
C THR A 285 15.95 -2.40 -11.17
N SER A 286 16.10 -1.24 -10.54
CA SER A 286 16.16 -1.13 -9.08
C SER A 286 14.83 -1.51 -8.42
N ALA A 287 13.69 -1.13 -8.99
CA ALA A 287 12.38 -1.57 -8.54
C ALA A 287 12.23 -3.09 -8.62
N MET A 288 12.69 -3.70 -9.73
CA MET A 288 12.72 -5.15 -9.87
C MET A 288 13.58 -5.82 -8.78
N MET A 289 14.73 -5.21 -8.40
CA MET A 289 15.54 -5.73 -7.30
C MET A 289 14.81 -5.73 -5.96
N ALA A 290 13.99 -4.72 -5.67
CA ALA A 290 13.15 -4.72 -4.47
C ALA A 290 12.20 -5.92 -4.44
N GLY A 291 11.57 -6.27 -5.56
CA GLY A 291 10.72 -7.46 -5.71
C GLY A 291 11.51 -8.76 -5.53
N ILE A 292 12.63 -8.94 -6.26
CA ILE A 292 13.49 -10.15 -6.21
C ILE A 292 13.91 -10.46 -4.76
N TYR A 293 14.35 -9.44 -4.03
CA TYR A 293 14.84 -9.60 -2.67
C TYR A 293 13.75 -9.46 -1.60
N LYS A 294 12.49 -9.21 -1.98
CA LYS A 294 11.37 -8.92 -1.06
C LYS A 294 11.77 -7.86 -0.02
N SER A 295 12.40 -6.80 -0.52
CA SER A 295 13.01 -5.77 0.30
C SER A 295 12.13 -4.54 0.41
N HIS A 296 12.17 -3.87 1.58
CA HIS A 296 11.46 -2.61 1.75
C HIS A 296 11.91 -1.59 0.68
N PRO A 297 10.98 -0.87 0.03
CA PRO A 297 11.30 0.10 -1.03
C PRO A 297 12.36 1.14 -0.64
N ASN A 298 12.34 1.60 0.61
CA ASN A 298 13.32 2.59 1.09
C ASN A 298 14.76 2.08 1.05
N ASN A 299 15.02 0.78 1.18
CA ASN A 299 16.37 0.21 1.04
C ASN A 299 16.90 0.44 -0.37
N VAL A 300 16.04 0.21 -1.37
CA VAL A 300 16.41 0.40 -2.78
C VAL A 300 16.56 1.88 -3.12
N ILE A 301 15.63 2.72 -2.67
CA ILE A 301 15.68 4.17 -2.87
C ILE A 301 17.00 4.72 -2.29
N TYR A 302 17.33 4.33 -1.06
CA TYR A 302 18.54 4.79 -0.39
C TYR A 302 19.84 4.41 -1.14
N LEU A 303 19.93 3.17 -1.61
CA LEU A 303 21.06 2.68 -2.40
C LEU A 303 21.15 3.38 -3.76
N THR A 304 20.01 3.67 -4.39
CA THR A 304 19.95 4.32 -5.70
C THR A 304 20.29 5.82 -5.61
N GLU A 305 19.69 6.52 -4.68
CA GLU A 305 19.79 7.99 -4.60
C GLU A 305 21.06 8.46 -3.89
N LYS A 306 21.39 7.84 -2.76
CA LYS A 306 22.57 8.24 -1.96
C LYS A 306 23.87 7.75 -2.55
N PHE A 307 23.93 6.48 -2.96
CA PHE A 307 25.16 5.87 -3.46
C PHE A 307 25.24 5.78 -4.98
N ARG A 308 24.13 6.03 -5.69
CA ARG A 308 24.03 5.99 -7.16
C ARG A 308 24.51 4.68 -7.74
N LEU A 309 24.19 3.58 -7.06
CA LEU A 309 24.60 2.24 -7.46
C LEU A 309 23.79 1.74 -8.66
N ASP A 310 24.41 0.90 -9.46
CA ASP A 310 23.71 0.14 -10.48
C ASP A 310 22.90 -1.02 -9.88
N SER A 311 22.00 -1.58 -10.67
CA SER A 311 21.08 -2.63 -10.21
C SER A 311 21.79 -3.89 -9.72
N LYS A 312 22.96 -4.24 -10.29
CA LYS A 312 23.75 -5.40 -9.89
C LYS A 312 24.33 -5.19 -8.49
N ASP A 313 24.88 -4.02 -8.23
CA ASP A 313 25.46 -3.68 -6.93
C ASP A 313 24.38 -3.54 -5.86
N ILE A 314 23.22 -2.92 -6.19
CA ILE A 314 22.04 -2.91 -5.33
C ILE A 314 21.62 -4.33 -4.95
N GLY A 315 21.50 -5.24 -5.94
CA GLY A 315 21.13 -6.63 -5.69
C GLY A 315 22.12 -7.35 -4.78
N LYS A 316 23.43 -7.10 -4.94
CA LYS A 316 24.46 -7.69 -4.06
C LYS A 316 24.30 -7.21 -2.61
N ILE A 317 24.17 -5.92 -2.38
CA ILE A 317 23.99 -5.37 -1.02
C ILE A 317 22.70 -5.88 -0.41
N LEU A 318 21.58 -5.88 -1.17
CA LEU A 318 20.32 -6.44 -0.69
C LEU A 318 20.43 -7.92 -0.31
N SER A 319 21.26 -8.69 -1.02
CA SER A 319 21.49 -10.10 -0.69
C SER A 319 22.26 -10.30 0.62
N MET A 320 23.05 -9.32 1.06
CA MET A 320 23.77 -9.34 2.34
C MET A 320 22.87 -9.02 3.54
N ILE A 321 21.72 -8.37 3.33
CA ILE A 321 20.76 -8.12 4.40
C ILE A 321 20.06 -9.44 4.77
N ASP A 322 19.94 -9.72 6.06
CA ASP A 322 19.19 -10.88 6.55
C ASP A 322 17.74 -10.86 6.01
N PRO A 323 17.23 -11.95 5.41
CA PRO A 323 15.87 -12.02 4.88
C PRO A 323 14.78 -11.61 5.86
N ALA A 324 14.94 -11.87 7.16
CA ALA A 324 13.97 -11.51 8.19
C ALA A 324 13.92 -9.99 8.45
N THR A 325 15.01 -9.26 8.18
CA THR A 325 15.14 -7.83 8.46
C THR A 325 15.00 -6.95 7.22
N ARG A 326 15.20 -7.49 5.99
CA ARG A 326 15.18 -6.68 4.76
C ARG A 326 13.81 -6.12 4.40
N GLN A 327 12.76 -6.58 5.05
CA GLN A 327 11.41 -6.02 4.96
C GLN A 327 11.23 -4.72 5.76
N ARG A 328 12.25 -4.32 6.51
CA ARG A 328 12.39 -3.01 7.17
C ARG A 328 13.52 -2.25 6.52
N TYR A 329 13.65 -0.99 6.87
CA TYR A 329 14.81 -0.20 6.48
C TYR A 329 15.60 0.22 7.72
N ASP A 330 16.91 0.06 7.61
CA ASP A 330 17.90 0.46 8.59
C ASP A 330 19.09 1.02 7.80
N TYR A 331 19.13 2.33 7.70
CA TYR A 331 20.13 3.02 6.87
C TYR A 331 21.54 2.82 7.41
N ASP A 332 21.72 2.74 8.73
CA ASP A 332 23.02 2.50 9.35
C ASP A 332 23.56 1.10 8.99
N ASN A 333 22.67 0.12 9.00
CA ASN A 333 23.04 -1.22 8.55
C ASN A 333 23.36 -1.27 7.05
N ILE A 334 22.57 -0.59 6.22
CA ILE A 334 22.83 -0.51 4.77
C ILE A 334 24.18 0.16 4.48
N GLU A 335 24.55 1.22 5.22
CA GLU A 335 25.83 1.89 5.09
C GLU A 335 27.00 0.97 5.46
N LYS A 336 26.87 0.19 6.52
CA LYS A 336 27.88 -0.82 6.91
C LYS A 336 28.05 -1.87 5.81
N LEU A 337 26.97 -2.41 5.29
CA LEU A 337 27.00 -3.41 4.21
C LEU A 337 27.56 -2.83 2.90
N TYR A 338 27.26 -1.56 2.61
CA TYR A 338 27.86 -0.87 1.47
C TYR A 338 29.39 -0.74 1.61
N ILE A 339 29.87 -0.32 2.80
CA ILE A 339 31.32 -0.24 3.08
C ILE A 339 31.98 -1.62 2.94
N GLU A 340 31.37 -2.67 3.48
CA GLU A 340 31.84 -4.05 3.37
C GLU A 340 31.95 -4.47 1.90
N TYR A 341 30.90 -4.25 1.13
CA TYR A 341 30.85 -4.54 -0.30
C TYR A 341 31.92 -3.83 -1.13
N VAL A 342 32.14 -2.53 -0.85
CA VAL A 342 33.16 -1.76 -1.54
C VAL A 342 34.57 -2.21 -1.11
N SER A 343 34.77 -2.56 0.16
CA SER A 343 36.05 -3.04 0.69
C SER A 343 36.50 -4.37 0.07
N GLU A 344 35.55 -5.20 -0.36
CA GLU A 344 35.88 -6.43 -1.08
C GLU A 344 36.30 -6.17 -2.55
N LYS A 345 35.90 -5.03 -3.13
CA LYS A 345 36.16 -4.70 -4.54
C LYS A 345 37.39 -3.83 -4.75
N VAL A 346 37.80 -3.07 -3.76
CA VAL A 346 38.84 -2.05 -3.85
C VAL A 346 39.96 -2.37 -2.89
N ASP A 347 41.14 -2.63 -3.43
CA ASP A 347 42.38 -2.90 -2.65
C ASP A 347 43.09 -1.59 -2.26
N ASP A 348 42.33 -0.56 -1.87
CA ASP A 348 42.81 0.73 -1.43
C ASP A 348 42.32 1.05 0.00
N HIS A 349 43.14 0.69 0.97
CA HIS A 349 42.83 0.90 2.39
C HIS A 349 42.66 2.38 2.78
N GLU A 350 43.31 3.30 2.09
CA GLU A 350 43.20 4.74 2.38
C GLU A 350 41.86 5.29 1.89
N ALA A 351 41.43 4.91 0.70
CA ALA A 351 40.13 5.27 0.16
C ALA A 351 38.96 4.67 1.01
N ILE A 352 39.11 3.44 1.46
CA ILE A 352 38.14 2.78 2.35
C ILE A 352 38.03 3.47 3.70
N ASN A 353 39.14 3.86 4.31
CA ASN A 353 39.15 4.58 5.57
C ASN A 353 38.50 5.97 5.45
N LYS A 354 38.79 6.67 4.36
CA LYS A 354 38.16 7.97 4.06
C LYS A 354 36.67 7.85 3.82
N LEU A 355 36.21 6.75 3.18
CA LEU A 355 34.78 6.45 3.02
C LEU A 355 34.11 6.21 4.38
N LYS A 356 34.74 5.44 5.27
CA LYS A 356 34.26 5.21 6.64
C LYS A 356 34.13 6.50 7.45
N GLU A 357 35.10 7.41 7.34
CA GLU A 357 35.06 8.72 7.98
C GLU A 357 33.92 9.60 7.45
N ILE A 358 33.71 9.63 6.12
CA ILE A 358 32.65 10.41 5.50
C ILE A 358 31.25 9.90 5.92
N ILE A 359 31.09 8.60 6.03
CA ILE A 359 29.80 7.99 6.42
C ILE A 359 29.60 8.10 7.92
N GLY A 360 30.64 7.85 8.74
CA GLY A 360 30.57 7.87 10.22
C GLY A 360 30.48 9.25 10.87
N ASN A 361 30.89 10.31 10.17
CA ASN A 361 30.87 11.70 10.69
C ASN A 361 29.60 12.50 10.36
N ARG A 362 28.54 11.85 9.87
CA ARG A 362 27.28 12.55 9.60
C ARG A 362 26.37 12.50 10.82
N GLU A 363 26.24 13.65 11.50
CA GLU A 363 25.08 13.92 12.33
C GLU A 363 23.82 13.68 11.47
N VAL A 364 22.91 12.90 12.02
CA VAL A 364 21.60 12.63 11.46
C VAL A 364 20.86 13.97 11.37
N VAL A 365 20.82 14.57 10.19
CA VAL A 365 19.83 15.61 9.90
C VAL A 365 18.53 14.86 9.66
N VAL A 366 17.71 14.83 10.70
CA VAL A 366 16.36 14.26 10.75
C VAL A 366 15.41 15.15 9.96
#